data_45e0a0d0b6596f904da4b790a01de7f1
#
_entry.id   45e0a0d0b6596f904da4b790a01de7f1
#
_cell.length_a   1.000
_cell.length_b   1.000
_cell.length_c   1.000
_cell.angle_alpha   90.00
_cell.angle_beta   90.00
_cell.angle_gamma   90.00
#
_symmetry.space_group_name_H-M   'P 1'
#
loop_
_entity.id
_entity.type
_entity.pdbx_description
1 polymer ?
#
loop_
_entity_poly.entity_id
_entity_poly.type
_entity_poly.pdbx_seq_one_letter_code
_entity_poly.pdbx_strand_id
1 'polypeptide(L)'
;AGETIELVARYLIQHGAKNIMIANRTAQRAEQLSEKLETPMQILSLSALQIGLNQTDVVISSTGSPDTLITQSMVKEAQKNRQFDPMLLIDIAVPRDIDEKSGDVDAVYSYSVDDLQNIIQRNLAQRQQAAEQAAEIVDEECKAFFEWLKQQQSSDLIKRYRQDAEVLRQELLAKAIQDLTLGRDSEKVLHDLSYKLTNHLLHAPTQALQEMAKKGNSQGLQSFSRALKLS
;
A
#
# COMPACT_ATOMS: atom_id res chain seq x y z
N ALA A 1 7.89 -27.30 -28.08
CA ALA A 1 7.31 -26.22 -27.31
C ALA A 1 8.16 -24.95 -27.52
N GLY A 2 7.50 -23.81 -27.70
CA GLY A 2 8.21 -22.53 -27.84
C GLY A 2 8.58 -21.95 -26.48
N GLU A 3 9.37 -20.87 -26.46
CA GLU A 3 9.79 -20.16 -25.23
C GLU A 3 8.61 -19.72 -24.39
N THR A 4 7.54 -19.25 -25.03
CA THR A 4 6.33 -18.80 -24.34
C THR A 4 5.67 -19.91 -23.54
N ILE A 5 5.52 -21.09 -24.11
CA ILE A 5 4.88 -22.23 -23.43
C ILE A 5 5.77 -22.78 -22.28
N GLU A 6 7.08 -22.70 -22.43
CA GLU A 6 8.01 -23.02 -21.34
C GLU A 6 7.80 -22.08 -20.15
N LEU A 7 7.71 -20.78 -20.42
CA LEU A 7 7.48 -19.78 -19.37
C LEU A 7 6.12 -20.01 -18.67
N VAL A 8 5.07 -20.26 -19.44
CA VAL A 8 3.74 -20.57 -18.90
C VAL A 8 3.77 -21.81 -18.02
N ALA A 9 4.39 -22.92 -18.49
CA ALA A 9 4.49 -24.15 -17.72
C ALA A 9 5.25 -23.94 -16.40
N ARG A 10 6.34 -23.17 -16.42
CA ARG A 10 7.11 -22.79 -15.22
C ARG A 10 6.26 -22.06 -14.21
N TYR A 11 5.48 -21.06 -14.67
CA TYR A 11 4.57 -20.32 -13.78
C TYR A 11 3.47 -21.19 -13.19
N LEU A 12 2.87 -22.07 -13.98
CA LEU A 12 1.86 -23.01 -13.50
C LEU A 12 2.41 -23.92 -12.40
N ILE A 13 3.61 -24.47 -12.59
CA ILE A 13 4.29 -25.30 -11.59
C ILE A 13 4.56 -24.51 -10.30
N GLN A 14 5.10 -23.31 -10.43
CA GLN A 14 5.37 -22.44 -9.26
C GLN A 14 4.10 -22.10 -8.47
N HIS A 15 2.95 -22.05 -9.14
CA HIS A 15 1.65 -21.78 -8.50
C HIS A 15 0.88 -23.06 -8.13
N GLY A 16 1.56 -24.22 -8.15
CA GLY A 16 1.04 -25.46 -7.59
C GLY A 16 0.26 -26.36 -8.55
N ALA A 17 0.34 -26.13 -9.85
CA ALA A 17 -0.18 -27.10 -10.83
C ALA A 17 0.57 -28.42 -10.73
N LYS A 18 -0.15 -29.51 -10.49
CA LYS A 18 0.44 -30.84 -10.27
C LYS A 18 0.32 -31.77 -11.46
N ASN A 19 -0.79 -31.70 -12.18
CA ASN A 19 -1.11 -32.57 -13.30
C ASN A 19 -0.97 -31.80 -14.61
N ILE A 20 0.17 -31.89 -15.27
CA ILE A 20 0.42 -31.16 -16.50
C ILE A 20 0.52 -32.15 -17.64
N MET A 21 -0.25 -31.90 -18.71
CA MET A 21 -0.19 -32.62 -19.96
C MET A 21 0.39 -31.70 -21.04
N ILE A 22 1.26 -32.23 -21.87
CA ILE A 22 1.83 -31.53 -23.02
C ILE A 22 1.46 -32.23 -24.30
N ALA A 23 0.75 -31.55 -25.18
CA ALA A 23 0.51 -32.02 -26.54
C ALA A 23 1.48 -31.30 -27.52
N ASN A 24 2.24 -32.05 -28.27
CA ASN A 24 3.13 -31.47 -29.30
C ASN A 24 3.17 -32.38 -30.55
N ARG A 25 3.41 -31.76 -31.72
CA ARG A 25 3.65 -32.50 -32.96
C ARG A 25 4.84 -33.44 -32.85
N THR A 26 5.86 -33.04 -32.09
CA THR A 26 7.10 -33.82 -31.89
C THR A 26 7.21 -34.17 -30.41
N ALA A 27 7.06 -35.44 -30.07
CA ALA A 27 7.16 -35.96 -28.71
C ALA A 27 8.47 -35.54 -28.00
N GLN A 28 9.59 -35.65 -28.73
CA GLN A 28 10.92 -35.30 -28.22
C GLN A 28 11.02 -33.88 -27.67
N ARG A 29 10.30 -32.89 -28.26
CA ARG A 29 10.26 -31.51 -27.73
C ARG A 29 9.47 -31.40 -26.42
N ALA A 30 8.45 -32.22 -26.26
CA ALA A 30 7.69 -32.28 -25.02
C ALA A 30 8.48 -32.95 -23.89
N GLU A 31 9.25 -34.01 -24.23
CA GLU A 31 10.17 -34.68 -23.32
C GLU A 31 11.27 -33.74 -22.83
N GLN A 32 11.92 -33.00 -23.70
CA GLN A 32 12.93 -32.00 -23.35
C GLN A 32 12.39 -30.92 -22.44
N LEU A 33 11.13 -30.51 -22.64
CA LEU A 33 10.49 -29.51 -21.74
C LEU A 33 10.22 -30.08 -20.35
N SER A 34 9.74 -31.34 -20.28
CA SER A 34 9.53 -32.05 -19.02
C SER A 34 10.85 -32.21 -18.23
N GLU A 35 11.93 -32.60 -18.90
CA GLU A 35 13.27 -32.70 -18.31
C GLU A 35 13.76 -31.33 -17.80
N LYS A 36 13.65 -30.31 -18.65
CA LYS A 36 14.09 -28.93 -18.31
C LYS A 36 13.37 -28.32 -17.10
N LEU A 37 12.11 -28.68 -16.91
CA LEU A 37 11.28 -28.20 -15.79
C LEU A 37 11.33 -29.14 -14.58
N GLU A 38 12.08 -30.23 -14.65
CA GLU A 38 12.25 -31.24 -13.58
C GLU A 38 10.90 -31.72 -13.01
N THR A 39 9.86 -31.71 -13.85
CA THR A 39 8.48 -32.03 -13.44
C THR A 39 7.94 -33.12 -14.34
N PRO A 40 7.48 -34.26 -13.81
CA PRO A 40 6.85 -35.31 -14.61
C PRO A 40 5.59 -34.74 -15.30
N MET A 41 5.54 -34.87 -16.62
CA MET A 41 4.44 -34.43 -17.45
C MET A 41 3.94 -35.55 -18.34
N GLN A 42 2.62 -35.61 -18.52
CA GLN A 42 2.04 -36.54 -19.48
C GLN A 42 2.19 -35.96 -20.88
N ILE A 43 2.84 -36.76 -21.77
CA ILE A 43 3.07 -36.35 -23.13
C ILE A 43 2.04 -36.99 -24.04
N LEU A 44 1.38 -36.13 -24.83
CA LEU A 44 0.37 -36.55 -25.80
C LEU A 44 0.79 -36.16 -27.21
N SER A 45 0.40 -37.01 -28.18
CA SER A 45 0.43 -36.59 -29.58
C SER A 45 -0.72 -35.64 -29.89
N LEU A 46 -0.59 -34.82 -30.94
CA LEU A 46 -1.68 -33.98 -31.40
C LEU A 46 -2.93 -34.78 -31.83
N SER A 47 -2.77 -36.02 -32.27
CA SER A 47 -3.88 -36.93 -32.58
C SER A 47 -4.64 -37.40 -31.32
N ALA A 48 -4.05 -37.29 -30.14
CA ALA A 48 -4.66 -37.64 -28.87
C ALA A 48 -5.26 -36.44 -28.10
N LEU A 49 -5.34 -35.27 -28.74
CA LEU A 49 -5.88 -34.05 -28.12
C LEU A 49 -7.27 -34.24 -27.51
N GLN A 50 -8.15 -35.00 -28.15
CA GLN A 50 -9.50 -35.31 -27.64
C GLN A 50 -9.43 -36.00 -26.27
N ILE A 51 -8.49 -36.92 -26.09
CA ILE A 51 -8.28 -37.63 -24.82
C ILE A 51 -7.80 -36.64 -23.74
N GLY A 52 -6.89 -35.76 -24.09
CA GLY A 52 -6.41 -34.70 -23.19
C GLY A 52 -7.53 -33.76 -22.77
N LEU A 53 -8.34 -33.27 -23.69
CA LEU A 53 -9.47 -32.38 -23.42
C LEU A 53 -10.49 -32.99 -22.45
N ASN A 54 -10.71 -34.30 -22.50
CA ASN A 54 -11.61 -34.98 -21.59
C ASN A 54 -11.15 -34.99 -20.13
N GLN A 55 -9.88 -34.68 -19.85
CA GLN A 55 -9.26 -34.79 -18.53
C GLN A 55 -8.67 -33.47 -18.00
N THR A 56 -8.81 -32.37 -18.76
CA THR A 56 -8.10 -31.12 -18.47
C THR A 56 -9.08 -30.01 -18.12
N ASP A 57 -8.81 -29.29 -17.05
CA ASP A 57 -9.60 -28.13 -16.61
C ASP A 57 -9.12 -26.84 -17.29
N VAL A 58 -7.82 -26.76 -17.63
CA VAL A 58 -7.22 -25.59 -18.25
C VAL A 58 -6.42 -26.02 -19.47
N VAL A 59 -6.72 -25.46 -20.61
CA VAL A 59 -5.99 -25.67 -21.87
C VAL A 59 -5.33 -24.37 -22.27
N ILE A 60 -4.02 -24.41 -22.53
CA ILE A 60 -3.26 -23.26 -23.04
C ILE A 60 -2.62 -23.65 -24.36
N SER A 61 -3.00 -22.97 -25.42
CA SER A 61 -2.47 -23.23 -26.75
C SER A 61 -1.56 -22.11 -27.21
N SER A 62 -0.41 -22.50 -27.81
CA SER A 62 0.61 -21.57 -28.32
C SER A 62 1.39 -22.26 -29.43
N THR A 63 0.76 -22.61 -30.52
CA THR A 63 1.45 -23.20 -31.65
C THR A 63 1.57 -22.22 -32.83
N GLY A 64 2.36 -22.57 -33.82
CA GLY A 64 2.41 -21.85 -35.09
C GLY A 64 1.64 -22.60 -36.18
N SER A 65 0.61 -23.35 -35.82
CA SER A 65 -0.23 -24.05 -36.79
C SER A 65 -0.99 -23.07 -37.66
N PRO A 66 -1.05 -23.24 -38.96
CA PRO A 66 -1.93 -22.47 -39.82
C PRO A 66 -3.41 -22.87 -39.65
N ASP A 67 -3.65 -24.08 -39.16
CA ASP A 67 -4.97 -24.67 -39.01
C ASP A 67 -5.39 -24.72 -37.52
N THR A 68 -6.68 -24.56 -37.27
CA THR A 68 -7.30 -24.75 -35.95
C THR A 68 -7.06 -26.19 -35.45
N LEU A 69 -6.48 -26.31 -34.27
CA LEU A 69 -6.19 -27.63 -33.65
C LEU A 69 -7.31 -28.12 -32.76
N ILE A 70 -8.01 -27.21 -32.08
CA ILE A 70 -9.10 -27.50 -31.15
C ILE A 70 -10.38 -26.91 -31.73
N THR A 71 -11.23 -27.78 -32.24
CA THR A 71 -12.52 -27.39 -32.82
C THR A 71 -13.63 -27.34 -31.80
N GLN A 72 -14.70 -26.56 -32.06
CA GLN A 72 -15.88 -26.53 -31.22
C GLN A 72 -16.48 -27.93 -30.97
N SER A 73 -16.45 -28.82 -31.98
CA SER A 73 -16.97 -30.17 -31.82
C SER A 73 -16.17 -31.00 -30.81
N MET A 74 -14.84 -30.85 -30.80
CA MET A 74 -13.98 -31.52 -29.80
C MET A 74 -14.27 -31.05 -28.40
N VAL A 75 -14.48 -29.74 -28.23
CA VAL A 75 -14.81 -29.15 -26.92
C VAL A 75 -16.20 -29.59 -26.44
N LYS A 76 -17.20 -29.63 -27.34
CA LYS A 76 -18.54 -30.16 -27.03
C LYS A 76 -18.51 -31.61 -26.58
N GLU A 77 -17.71 -32.44 -27.25
CA GLU A 77 -17.54 -33.83 -26.87
C GLU A 77 -16.82 -33.99 -25.54
N ALA A 78 -15.76 -33.22 -25.32
CA ALA A 78 -15.04 -33.22 -24.04
C ALA A 78 -15.95 -32.80 -22.88
N GLN A 79 -16.76 -31.76 -23.03
CA GLN A 79 -17.69 -31.31 -21.99
C GLN A 79 -18.74 -32.32 -21.63
N LYS A 80 -19.26 -33.07 -22.60
CA LYS A 80 -20.16 -34.20 -22.32
C LYS A 80 -19.51 -35.28 -21.45
N ASN A 81 -18.26 -35.64 -21.79
CA ASN A 81 -17.46 -36.63 -21.06
C ASN A 81 -17.06 -36.15 -19.65
N ARG A 82 -16.89 -34.86 -19.48
CA ARG A 82 -16.57 -34.18 -18.22
C ARG A 82 -17.79 -33.81 -17.38
N GLN A 83 -19.00 -34.16 -17.81
CA GLN A 83 -20.27 -33.83 -17.13
C GLN A 83 -20.45 -32.32 -16.92
N PHE A 84 -19.94 -31.50 -17.86
CA PHE A 84 -19.93 -30.04 -17.84
C PHE A 84 -19.17 -29.40 -16.68
N ASP A 85 -18.14 -30.06 -16.18
CA ASP A 85 -17.16 -29.40 -15.30
C ASP A 85 -16.53 -28.20 -15.99
N PRO A 86 -16.32 -27.07 -15.31
CA PRO A 86 -15.76 -25.86 -15.92
C PRO A 86 -14.44 -26.10 -16.65
N MET A 87 -14.31 -25.58 -17.86
CA MET A 87 -13.11 -25.66 -18.68
C MET A 87 -12.67 -24.27 -19.10
N LEU A 88 -11.39 -23.96 -18.90
CA LEU A 88 -10.77 -22.72 -19.32
C LEU A 88 -9.88 -22.97 -20.55
N LEU A 89 -10.13 -22.28 -21.64
CA LEU A 89 -9.36 -22.30 -22.87
C LEU A 89 -8.62 -20.97 -23.01
N ILE A 90 -7.29 -21.00 -23.15
CA ILE A 90 -6.45 -19.83 -23.35
C ILE A 90 -5.68 -20.00 -24.63
N ASP A 91 -6.00 -19.22 -25.64
CA ASP A 91 -5.34 -19.24 -26.94
C ASP A 91 -4.37 -18.07 -27.08
N ILE A 92 -3.09 -18.37 -26.99
CA ILE A 92 -2.01 -17.39 -27.20
C ILE A 92 -1.26 -17.62 -28.51
N ALA A 93 -1.85 -18.38 -29.42
CA ALA A 93 -1.29 -18.66 -30.75
C ALA A 93 -1.68 -17.57 -31.77
N VAL A 94 -0.81 -17.38 -32.73
CA VAL A 94 -1.06 -16.54 -33.91
C VAL A 94 -0.57 -17.32 -35.16
N PRO A 95 -1.47 -17.76 -36.05
CA PRO A 95 -2.94 -17.70 -35.98
C PRO A 95 -3.52 -18.51 -34.81
N ARG A 96 -4.84 -18.37 -34.54
CA ARG A 96 -5.52 -19.07 -33.46
C ARG A 96 -5.53 -20.58 -33.63
N ASP A 97 -5.20 -21.29 -32.54
CA ASP A 97 -5.26 -22.74 -32.46
C ASP A 97 -6.66 -23.27 -32.06
N ILE A 98 -7.47 -22.43 -31.40
CA ILE A 98 -8.78 -22.79 -30.85
C ILE A 98 -9.90 -22.08 -31.64
N ASP A 99 -10.90 -22.85 -32.04
CA ASP A 99 -12.09 -22.28 -32.70
C ASP A 99 -12.79 -21.28 -31.78
N GLU A 100 -13.04 -20.08 -32.28
CA GLU A 100 -13.67 -18.99 -31.54
C GLU A 100 -15.04 -19.41 -30.94
N LYS A 101 -15.80 -20.23 -31.69
CA LYS A 101 -17.07 -20.76 -31.23
C LYS A 101 -16.98 -21.76 -30.07
N SER A 102 -15.78 -22.15 -29.67
CA SER A 102 -15.59 -23.01 -28.49
C SER A 102 -16.06 -22.34 -27.21
N GLY A 103 -16.01 -20.99 -27.13
CA GLY A 103 -16.55 -20.22 -26.01
C GLY A 103 -18.07 -20.22 -25.89
N ASP A 104 -18.82 -20.67 -26.94
CA ASP A 104 -20.28 -20.80 -26.91
C ASP A 104 -20.75 -22.12 -26.27
N VAL A 105 -19.81 -22.99 -25.88
CA VAL A 105 -20.11 -24.28 -25.25
C VAL A 105 -20.34 -24.06 -23.74
N ASP A 106 -21.39 -24.70 -23.21
CA ASP A 106 -21.73 -24.60 -21.79
C ASP A 106 -20.54 -24.98 -20.89
N ALA A 107 -20.35 -24.21 -19.84
CA ALA A 107 -19.26 -24.35 -18.87
C ALA A 107 -17.84 -24.21 -19.47
N VAL A 108 -17.70 -23.57 -20.63
CA VAL A 108 -16.41 -23.25 -21.26
C VAL A 108 -16.15 -21.75 -21.24
N TYR A 109 -14.96 -21.37 -20.78
CA TYR A 109 -14.47 -19.99 -20.77
C TYR A 109 -13.29 -19.93 -21.73
N SER A 110 -13.40 -19.15 -22.81
CA SER A 110 -12.37 -19.01 -23.82
C SER A 110 -11.81 -17.60 -23.87
N TYR A 111 -10.50 -17.48 -23.82
CA TYR A 111 -9.77 -16.22 -23.89
C TYR A 111 -8.68 -16.27 -24.96
N SER A 112 -8.62 -15.25 -25.77
CA SER A 112 -7.52 -14.99 -26.73
C SER A 112 -6.45 -14.09 -26.13
N VAL A 113 -5.35 -13.89 -26.85
CA VAL A 113 -4.32 -12.89 -26.50
C VAL A 113 -4.91 -11.51 -26.31
N ASP A 114 -5.84 -11.09 -27.18
CA ASP A 114 -6.46 -9.76 -27.10
C ASP A 114 -7.33 -9.63 -25.86
N ASP A 115 -8.06 -10.68 -25.48
CA ASP A 115 -8.86 -10.69 -24.25
C ASP A 115 -7.98 -10.57 -23.03
N LEU A 116 -6.84 -11.29 -22.99
CA LEU A 116 -5.88 -11.20 -21.91
C LEU A 116 -5.26 -9.80 -21.80
N GLN A 117 -4.94 -9.16 -22.93
CA GLN A 117 -4.45 -7.78 -22.94
C GLN A 117 -5.48 -6.82 -22.36
N ASN A 118 -6.75 -6.96 -22.72
CA ASN A 118 -7.83 -6.14 -22.19
C ASN A 118 -8.01 -6.32 -20.67
N ILE A 119 -7.88 -7.56 -20.17
CA ILE A 119 -7.93 -7.86 -18.73
C ILE A 119 -6.75 -7.19 -18.00
N ILE A 120 -5.54 -7.29 -18.55
CA ILE A 120 -4.35 -6.64 -17.97
C ILE A 120 -4.53 -5.12 -17.91
N GLN A 121 -5.01 -4.49 -18.99
CA GLN A 121 -5.25 -3.05 -19.04
C GLN A 121 -6.28 -2.60 -17.98
N ARG A 122 -7.38 -3.33 -17.83
CA ARG A 122 -8.38 -3.04 -16.79
C ARG A 122 -7.79 -3.19 -15.38
N ASN A 123 -7.03 -4.24 -15.13
CA ASN A 123 -6.39 -4.46 -13.84
C ASN A 123 -5.36 -3.37 -13.50
N LEU A 124 -4.59 -2.91 -14.49
CA LEU A 124 -3.65 -1.81 -14.31
C LEU A 124 -4.38 -0.50 -13.98
N ALA A 125 -5.45 -0.18 -14.70
CA ALA A 125 -6.26 1.00 -14.42
C ALA A 125 -6.87 0.97 -13.00
N GLN A 126 -7.41 -0.17 -12.57
CA GLN A 126 -7.93 -0.33 -11.21
C GLN A 126 -6.84 -0.17 -10.14
N ARG A 127 -5.65 -0.73 -10.37
CA ARG A 127 -4.51 -0.57 -9.44
C ARG A 127 -4.05 0.88 -9.37
N GLN A 128 -4.04 1.58 -10.48
CA GLN A 128 -3.68 2.99 -10.52
C GLN A 128 -4.68 3.84 -9.74
N GLN A 129 -5.98 3.62 -9.94
CA GLN A 129 -7.03 4.29 -9.17
C GLN A 129 -6.92 4.02 -7.67
N ALA A 130 -6.66 2.76 -7.28
CA ALA A 130 -6.44 2.42 -5.87
C ALA A 130 -5.19 3.09 -5.29
N ALA A 131 -4.11 3.22 -6.08
CA ALA A 131 -2.90 3.92 -5.66
C ALA A 131 -3.13 5.43 -5.47
N GLU A 132 -3.92 6.06 -6.35
CA GLU A 132 -4.31 7.47 -6.21
C GLU A 132 -5.13 7.70 -4.94
N GLN A 133 -6.13 6.86 -4.67
CA GLN A 133 -6.91 6.93 -3.42
C GLN A 133 -6.04 6.72 -2.17
N ALA A 134 -5.10 5.78 -2.22
CA ALA A 134 -4.17 5.57 -1.13
C ALA A 134 -3.24 6.78 -0.91
N ALA A 135 -2.81 7.45 -1.98
CA ALA A 135 -1.99 8.66 -1.88
C ALA A 135 -2.76 9.82 -1.23
N GLU A 136 -4.04 9.99 -1.53
CA GLU A 136 -4.89 10.99 -0.88
C GLU A 136 -5.00 10.75 0.64
N ILE A 137 -5.26 9.49 1.04
CA ILE A 137 -5.31 9.12 2.47
C ILE A 137 -3.98 9.41 3.18
N VAL A 138 -2.86 9.06 2.54
CA VAL A 138 -1.51 9.33 3.09
C VAL A 138 -1.29 10.83 3.26
N ASP A 139 -1.71 11.66 2.29
CA ASP A 139 -1.55 13.11 2.37
C ASP A 139 -2.39 13.73 3.50
N GLU A 140 -3.64 13.28 3.69
CA GLU A 140 -4.51 13.70 4.78
C GLU A 140 -3.94 13.31 6.15
N GLU A 141 -3.50 12.07 6.32
CA GLU A 141 -2.90 11.59 7.56
C GLU A 141 -1.58 12.31 7.88
N CYS A 142 -0.76 12.59 6.87
CA CYS A 142 0.44 13.40 7.03
C CYS A 142 0.11 14.81 7.53
N LYS A 143 -0.89 15.47 6.97
CA LYS A 143 -1.33 16.80 7.43
C LYS A 143 -1.80 16.75 8.87
N ALA A 144 -2.66 15.80 9.22
CA ALA A 144 -3.15 15.60 10.59
C ALA A 144 -1.99 15.34 11.57
N PHE A 145 -1.02 14.52 11.17
CA PHE A 145 0.17 14.25 11.98
C PHE A 145 1.02 15.50 12.22
N PHE A 146 1.26 16.34 11.20
CA PHE A 146 2.02 17.58 11.38
C PHE A 146 1.27 18.60 12.25
N GLU A 147 -0.04 18.68 12.19
CA GLU A 147 -0.83 19.51 13.09
C GLU A 147 -0.76 19.00 14.53
N TRP A 148 -0.89 17.70 14.74
CA TRP A 148 -0.70 17.09 16.04
C TRP A 148 0.68 17.37 16.63
N LEU A 149 1.74 17.23 15.80
CA LEU A 149 3.12 17.49 16.21
C LEU A 149 3.32 18.94 16.66
N LYS A 150 2.73 19.92 15.96
CA LYS A 150 2.76 21.34 16.36
C LYS A 150 2.06 21.56 17.71
N GLN A 151 0.92 20.92 17.92
CA GLN A 151 0.20 20.99 19.20
C GLN A 151 1.02 20.38 20.35
N GLN A 152 1.66 19.25 20.10
CA GLN A 152 2.51 18.58 21.08
C GLN A 152 3.69 19.47 21.50
N GLN A 153 4.40 20.07 20.55
CA GLN A 153 5.50 20.99 20.83
C GLN A 153 5.05 22.20 21.65
N SER A 154 3.86 22.76 21.36
CA SER A 154 3.29 23.86 22.13
C SER A 154 2.94 23.45 23.56
N SER A 155 2.41 22.25 23.75
CA SER A 155 2.07 21.71 25.07
C SER A 155 3.32 21.52 25.96
N ASP A 156 4.40 21.02 25.38
CA ASP A 156 5.65 20.80 26.12
C ASP A 156 6.32 22.15 26.51
N LEU A 157 6.22 23.16 25.64
CA LEU A 157 6.68 24.51 25.95
C LEU A 157 5.91 25.10 27.16
N ILE A 158 4.60 24.96 27.16
CA ILE A 158 3.75 25.46 28.27
C ILE A 158 4.09 24.73 29.58
N LYS A 159 4.29 23.41 29.53
CA LYS A 159 4.67 22.63 30.71
C LYS A 159 6.01 23.09 31.30
N ARG A 160 7.03 23.27 30.43
CA ARG A 160 8.36 23.76 30.85
C ARG A 160 8.25 25.13 31.48
N TYR A 161 7.57 26.09 30.83
CA TYR A 161 7.39 27.42 31.36
C TYR A 161 6.72 27.43 32.76
N ARG A 162 5.70 26.61 32.97
CA ARG A 162 5.07 26.47 34.30
C ARG A 162 5.97 25.84 35.33
N GLN A 163 6.76 24.84 34.93
CA GLN A 163 7.71 24.15 35.81
C GLN A 163 8.82 25.10 36.26
N ASP A 164 9.38 25.87 35.34
CA ASP A 164 10.40 26.88 35.64
C ASP A 164 9.87 27.97 36.60
N ALA A 165 8.64 28.44 36.38
CA ALA A 165 7.98 29.38 37.26
C ALA A 165 7.77 28.79 38.67
N GLU A 166 7.41 27.51 38.79
CA GLU A 166 7.20 26.87 40.09
C GLU A 166 8.53 26.65 40.86
N VAL A 167 9.60 26.26 40.17
CA VAL A 167 10.94 26.17 40.77
C VAL A 167 11.35 27.55 41.34
N LEU A 168 11.24 28.58 40.54
CA LEU A 168 11.55 29.94 40.97
C LEU A 168 10.74 30.37 42.19
N ARG A 169 9.42 30.10 42.19
CA ARG A 169 8.54 30.38 43.32
C ARG A 169 9.01 29.72 44.61
N GLN A 170 9.41 28.42 44.52
CA GLN A 170 9.90 27.65 45.65
C GLN A 170 11.21 28.21 46.20
N GLU A 171 12.16 28.55 45.31
CA GLU A 171 13.45 29.14 45.72
C GLU A 171 13.26 30.47 46.42
N LEU A 172 12.45 31.37 45.89
CA LEU A 172 12.20 32.68 46.50
C LEU A 172 11.43 32.56 47.82
N LEU A 173 10.49 31.61 47.92
CA LEU A 173 9.76 31.34 49.14
C LEU A 173 10.68 30.80 50.24
N ALA A 174 11.56 29.80 49.91
CA ALA A 174 12.53 29.24 50.85
C ALA A 174 13.45 30.33 51.41
N LYS A 175 13.92 31.23 50.56
CA LYS A 175 14.74 32.38 50.93
C LYS A 175 13.98 33.35 51.86
N ALA A 176 12.72 33.65 51.54
CA ALA A 176 11.90 34.53 52.40
C ALA A 176 11.66 33.92 53.79
N ILE A 177 11.39 32.61 53.88
CA ILE A 177 11.24 31.89 55.14
C ILE A 177 12.54 31.95 55.96
N GLN A 178 13.69 31.71 55.31
CA GLN A 178 15.00 31.82 55.95
C GLN A 178 15.27 33.22 56.50
N ASP A 179 14.95 34.26 55.75
CA ASP A 179 15.12 35.65 56.12
C ASP A 179 14.22 36.00 57.34
N LEU A 180 12.98 35.50 57.41
CA LEU A 180 12.10 35.64 58.51
C LEU A 180 12.62 34.94 59.79
N THR A 181 13.19 33.72 59.66
CA THR A 181 13.75 32.99 60.79
C THR A 181 14.99 33.69 61.38
N LEU A 182 15.72 34.44 60.56
CA LEU A 182 16.85 35.27 60.95
C LEU A 182 16.45 36.59 61.61
N GLY A 183 15.17 36.81 61.85
CA GLY A 183 14.63 38.00 62.52
C GLY A 183 14.60 39.25 61.66
N ARG A 184 14.66 39.14 60.32
CA ARG A 184 14.48 40.28 59.43
C ARG A 184 13.06 40.79 59.47
N ASP A 185 12.92 42.11 59.18
CA ASP A 185 11.62 42.79 59.15
C ASP A 185 10.70 42.09 58.15
N SER A 186 9.52 41.64 58.61
CA SER A 186 8.58 40.83 57.85
C SER A 186 7.97 41.60 56.68
N GLU A 187 7.73 42.90 56.78
CA GLU A 187 7.18 43.73 55.74
C GLU A 187 8.18 43.83 54.57
N LYS A 188 9.45 44.06 54.88
CA LYS A 188 10.52 44.09 53.87
C LYS A 188 10.71 42.75 53.17
N VAL A 189 10.66 41.63 53.90
CA VAL A 189 10.81 40.29 53.35
C VAL A 189 9.65 39.99 52.37
N LEU A 190 8.43 40.30 52.75
CA LEU A 190 7.23 40.11 51.91
C LEU A 190 7.26 40.99 50.65
N HIS A 191 7.68 42.26 50.80
CA HIS A 191 7.83 43.18 49.70
C HIS A 191 8.88 42.67 48.73
N ASP A 192 10.03 42.24 49.19
CA ASP A 192 11.12 41.67 48.37
C ASP A 192 10.70 40.41 47.65
N LEU A 193 10.01 39.49 48.33
CA LEU A 193 9.48 38.28 47.69
C LEU A 193 8.52 38.61 46.56
N SER A 194 7.52 39.45 46.84
CA SER A 194 6.51 39.87 45.88
C SER A 194 7.15 40.55 44.67
N TYR A 195 8.06 41.50 44.88
CA TYR A 195 8.76 42.23 43.83
C TYR A 195 9.58 41.34 42.94
N LYS A 196 10.39 40.45 43.53
CA LYS A 196 11.27 39.52 42.81
C LYS A 196 10.43 38.53 42.01
N LEU A 197 9.38 37.96 42.59
CA LEU A 197 8.50 37.00 41.87
C LEU A 197 7.84 37.66 40.66
N THR A 198 7.27 38.84 40.84
CA THR A 198 6.58 39.59 39.79
C THR A 198 7.55 39.95 38.66
N ASN A 199 8.71 40.48 38.99
CA ASN A 199 9.70 40.86 37.96
C ASN A 199 10.21 39.67 37.16
N HIS A 200 10.48 38.52 37.78
CA HIS A 200 10.90 37.32 37.07
C HIS A 200 9.81 36.78 36.16
N LEU A 201 8.57 36.70 36.62
CA LEU A 201 7.44 36.24 35.81
C LEU A 201 7.13 37.15 34.62
N LEU A 202 7.32 38.47 34.76
CA LEU A 202 7.08 39.44 33.71
C LEU A 202 8.28 39.61 32.76
N HIS A 203 9.48 39.20 33.13
CA HIS A 203 10.69 39.43 32.34
C HIS A 203 10.61 38.80 30.93
N ALA A 204 10.37 37.52 30.83
CA ALA A 204 10.31 36.81 29.56
C ALA A 204 9.16 37.28 28.65
N PRO A 205 7.90 37.46 29.14
CA PRO A 205 6.83 38.08 28.37
C PRO A 205 7.18 39.49 27.85
N THR A 206 7.81 40.32 28.68
CA THR A 206 8.20 41.67 28.29
C THR A 206 9.29 41.66 27.18
N GLN A 207 10.29 40.77 27.30
CA GLN A 207 11.28 40.58 26.24
C GLN A 207 10.65 40.11 24.94
N ALA A 208 9.73 39.15 25.01
CA ALA A 208 9.02 38.65 23.81
C ALA A 208 8.23 39.77 23.11
N LEU A 209 7.53 40.63 23.86
CA LEU A 209 6.83 41.80 23.31
C LEU A 209 7.81 42.77 22.65
N GLN A 210 8.95 43.06 23.27
CA GLN A 210 9.96 43.95 22.72
C GLN A 210 10.56 43.41 21.42
N GLU A 211 10.84 42.11 21.36
CA GLU A 211 11.34 41.48 20.13
C GLU A 211 10.31 41.52 19.00
N MET A 212 9.04 41.22 19.29
CA MET A 212 7.96 41.31 18.32
C MET A 212 7.82 42.73 17.77
N ALA A 213 7.90 43.74 18.65
CA ALA A 213 7.87 45.15 18.26
C ALA A 213 9.06 45.51 17.35
N LYS A 214 10.28 45.12 17.72
CA LYS A 214 11.51 45.39 16.92
C LYS A 214 11.46 44.73 15.55
N LYS A 215 10.87 43.54 15.44
CA LYS A 215 10.72 42.79 14.18
C LYS A 215 9.52 43.22 13.34
N GLY A 216 8.72 44.18 13.79
CA GLY A 216 7.51 44.65 13.10
C GLY A 216 6.41 43.61 13.02
N ASN A 217 6.41 42.60 13.90
CA ASN A 217 5.41 41.54 13.91
C ASN A 217 4.10 42.02 14.59
N SER A 218 3.34 42.81 13.87
CA SER A 218 2.07 43.35 14.33
C SER A 218 1.04 42.30 14.70
N GLN A 219 1.01 41.19 13.96
CA GLN A 219 0.08 40.08 14.19
C GLN A 219 0.41 39.34 15.50
N GLY A 220 1.68 39.11 15.78
CA GLY A 220 2.16 38.55 17.03
C GLY A 220 1.83 39.43 18.22
N LEU A 221 2.05 40.74 18.12
CA LEU A 221 1.68 41.71 19.15
C LEU A 221 0.21 41.71 19.44
N GLN A 222 -0.64 41.74 18.42
CA GLN A 222 -2.10 41.69 18.62
C GLN A 222 -2.55 40.39 19.29
N SER A 223 -2.00 39.25 18.87
CA SER A 223 -2.35 37.96 19.48
C SER A 223 -1.94 37.90 20.94
N PHE A 224 -0.74 38.39 21.26
CA PHE A 224 -0.23 38.42 22.62
C PHE A 224 -1.00 39.40 23.51
N SER A 225 -1.35 40.59 22.98
CA SER A 225 -2.18 41.59 23.68
C SER A 225 -3.54 41.02 24.03
N ARG A 226 -4.21 40.34 23.10
CA ARG A 226 -5.49 39.64 23.37
C ARG A 226 -5.35 38.56 24.43
N ALA A 227 -4.29 37.76 24.39
CA ALA A 227 -4.06 36.69 25.38
C ALA A 227 -3.88 37.25 26.80
N LEU A 228 -3.21 38.41 26.94
CA LEU A 228 -3.02 39.11 28.21
C LEU A 228 -4.18 40.04 28.59
N LYS A 229 -5.24 40.11 27.76
CA LYS A 229 -6.38 41.03 27.96
C LYS A 229 -5.96 42.49 28.11
N LEU A 230 -4.92 42.89 27.42
CA LEU A 230 -4.48 44.27 27.28
C LEU A 230 -5.34 44.90 26.18
N SER A 231 -6.33 45.66 26.53
CA SER A 231 -7.21 46.41 25.62
C SER A 231 -6.51 47.66 25.10
#